data_d9f398a28b5562e161eb8b82b9f9d5fa
#
_entry.id   d9f398a28b5562e161eb8b82b9f9d5fa
#
_cell.length_a   1.000
_cell.length_b   1.000
_cell.length_c   1.000
_cell.angle_alpha   90.00
_cell.angle_beta   90.00
_cell.angle_gamma   90.00
#
_symmetry.space_group_name_H-M   'P 1'
#
loop_
_entity.id
_entity.type
_entity.pdbx_description
1 polymer ?
#
loop_
_entity_poly.entity_id
_entity_poly.type
_entity_poly.pdbx_seq_one_letter_code
_entity_poly.pdbx_strand_id
1 'polypeptide(L)'
;MKSVWLLFAVALLLAFAGQMVPAHAQTCATKTGYYVASLNADIDPGSADFMATTVSNAESVCAAHIVFVLTTNGGDGASMESMISSITSYEDNFNGTFTTLVAPQGAYAFSAGSYVAEASTSIFMEPGTTIGSATPIVSGIPTGEENSTMTKDIEAFASYMSTLTSGNGRNATATALMVTKGVSYCSTPTSPTCPSALKENVINGVINSTTVEGALSYLGVPANTPINTPGVRSSLISILSDPNVSSLLFLVGVFAVLADIYHPTLILSVVGVAIIAMALFGLGVFGASPLAILLMIVGAAFIFLEVKTQHGISALVGVVIFVVGFLLIYQFPPGSAPTSTNPIPTQAANFSSIPDITYGLIVGLGAAIIIASLYLRSIREGLRRRPKVNDPAVLVGREGKMESDLVPGSKGVAMVASEEWSVTSTQELHRGDPIRVKGVTGQTLAVEKVEG
;
A
#
# COMPACT_ATOMS: atom_id res chain seq x y z
N MET A 1 -10.48 25.01 19.71
CA MET A 1 -9.88 24.18 18.66
C MET A 1 -8.70 23.32 19.13
N LYS A 2 -7.75 23.82 19.94
CA LYS A 2 -6.60 23.02 20.43
C LYS A 2 -6.99 21.83 21.32
N SER A 3 -8.07 21.89 22.09
CA SER A 3 -8.53 20.81 22.97
C SER A 3 -9.18 19.63 22.25
N VAL A 4 -9.79 19.84 21.08
CA VAL A 4 -10.41 18.78 20.29
C VAL A 4 -9.34 17.88 19.65
N TRP A 5 -8.22 18.46 19.22
CA TRP A 5 -7.08 17.73 18.68
C TRP A 5 -6.38 16.85 19.72
N LEU A 6 -6.30 17.33 20.95
CA LEU A 6 -5.73 16.56 22.05
C LEU A 6 -6.61 15.34 22.38
N LEU A 7 -7.93 15.51 22.37
CA LEU A 7 -8.88 14.42 22.59
C LEU A 7 -8.86 13.39 21.47
N PHE A 8 -8.69 13.82 20.22
CA PHE A 8 -8.59 12.91 19.07
C PHE A 8 -7.27 12.12 19.09
N ALA A 9 -6.14 12.75 19.41
CA ALA A 9 -4.84 12.09 19.56
C ALA A 9 -4.84 11.10 20.73
N VAL A 10 -5.47 11.45 21.86
CA VAL A 10 -5.63 10.55 23.02
C VAL A 10 -6.57 9.39 22.69
N ALA A 11 -7.66 9.61 21.96
CA ALA A 11 -8.57 8.53 21.53
C ALA A 11 -7.88 7.57 20.55
N LEU A 12 -7.04 8.08 19.63
CA LEU A 12 -6.24 7.27 18.72
C LEU A 12 -5.18 6.44 19.48
N LEU A 13 -4.50 7.06 20.45
CA LEU A 13 -3.53 6.38 21.33
C LEU A 13 -4.19 5.31 22.20
N LEU A 14 -5.39 5.57 22.72
CA LEU A 14 -6.16 4.59 23.51
C LEU A 14 -6.70 3.45 22.64
N ALA A 15 -7.07 3.70 21.39
CA ALA A 15 -7.45 2.65 20.43
C ALA A 15 -6.28 1.73 20.08
N PHE A 16 -5.05 2.24 20.00
CA PHE A 16 -3.85 1.43 19.80
C PHE A 16 -3.38 0.73 21.09
N ALA A 17 -3.55 1.32 22.25
CA ALA A 17 -3.17 0.73 23.52
C ALA A 17 -4.07 -0.45 23.95
N GLY A 18 -5.29 -0.53 23.45
CA GLY A 18 -6.25 -1.60 23.76
C GLY A 18 -5.95 -2.96 23.14
N GLN A 19 -4.92 -3.09 22.32
CA GLN A 19 -4.60 -4.34 21.60
C GLN A 19 -3.51 -5.19 22.27
N MET A 20 -2.92 -4.73 23.37
CA MET A 20 -1.96 -5.54 24.13
C MET A 20 -2.65 -6.28 25.28
N VAL A 21 -3.59 -7.17 24.97
CA VAL A 21 -3.98 -8.22 25.90
C VAL A 21 -2.91 -9.30 25.76
N PRO A 22 -2.10 -9.60 26.80
CA PRO A 22 -1.21 -10.74 26.76
C PRO A 22 -2.08 -11.97 26.54
N ALA A 23 -1.81 -12.70 25.46
CA ALA A 23 -2.39 -14.03 25.26
C ALA A 23 -1.94 -14.87 26.45
N HIS A 24 -2.84 -15.10 27.42
CA HIS A 24 -2.61 -16.06 28.45
C HIS A 24 -2.54 -17.41 27.73
N ALA A 25 -1.38 -18.04 27.72
CA ALA A 25 -1.24 -19.41 27.29
C ALA A 25 -2.19 -20.24 28.15
N GLN A 26 -3.33 -20.61 27.61
CA GLN A 26 -4.31 -21.44 28.28
C GLN A 26 -3.69 -22.85 28.39
N THR A 27 -3.34 -23.26 29.58
CA THR A 27 -2.80 -24.62 29.80
C THR A 27 -3.96 -25.59 29.65
N CYS A 28 -4.05 -26.24 28.51
CA CYS A 28 -5.03 -27.30 28.26
C CYS A 28 -4.68 -28.55 29.11
N ALA A 29 -5.50 -28.88 30.07
CA ALA A 29 -5.33 -30.10 30.88
C ALA A 29 -5.49 -31.38 30.03
N THR A 30 -6.37 -31.34 29.03
CA THR A 30 -6.56 -32.39 28.02
C THR A 30 -6.86 -31.73 26.69
N LYS A 31 -6.24 -32.22 25.62
CA LYS A 31 -6.50 -31.75 24.25
C LYS A 31 -7.38 -32.79 23.58
N THR A 32 -8.50 -32.35 23.03
CA THR A 32 -9.48 -33.24 22.40
C THR A 32 -10.20 -32.52 21.26
N GLY A 33 -10.65 -33.28 20.27
CA GLY A 33 -11.48 -32.75 19.21
C GLY A 33 -10.72 -32.11 18.05
N TYR A 34 -11.50 -31.55 17.17
CA TYR A 34 -11.03 -31.03 15.88
C TYR A 34 -11.36 -29.56 15.74
N TYR A 35 -10.44 -28.81 15.14
CA TYR A 35 -10.68 -27.47 14.60
C TYR A 35 -10.52 -27.53 13.08
N VAL A 36 -11.53 -27.09 12.34
CA VAL A 36 -11.53 -27.14 10.88
C VAL A 36 -11.47 -25.73 10.31
N ALA A 37 -10.53 -25.49 9.40
CA ALA A 37 -10.42 -24.24 8.67
C ALA A 37 -10.26 -24.53 7.18
N SER A 38 -10.72 -23.60 6.33
CA SER A 38 -10.66 -23.73 4.87
C SER A 38 -10.14 -22.44 4.25
N LEU A 39 -9.12 -22.58 3.40
CA LEU A 39 -8.55 -21.50 2.59
C LEU A 39 -8.70 -21.86 1.11
N ASN A 40 -9.41 -21.01 0.37
CA ASN A 40 -9.49 -21.05 -1.09
C ASN A 40 -9.10 -19.66 -1.61
N ALA A 41 -7.80 -19.39 -1.59
CA ALA A 41 -7.22 -18.11 -1.97
C ALA A 41 -5.72 -18.26 -2.21
N ASP A 42 -5.10 -17.20 -2.74
CA ASP A 42 -3.65 -17.10 -2.84
C ASP A 42 -3.00 -16.97 -1.45
N ILE A 43 -1.74 -17.36 -1.35
CA ILE A 43 -0.93 -17.21 -0.14
C ILE A 43 -0.40 -15.78 -0.09
N ASP A 44 -0.96 -14.99 0.81
CA ASP A 44 -0.70 -13.57 1.01
C ASP A 44 -0.69 -13.23 2.51
N PRO A 45 -0.41 -11.99 2.93
CA PRO A 45 -0.43 -11.61 4.34
C PRO A 45 -1.78 -11.85 5.04
N GLY A 46 -2.92 -11.79 4.33
CA GLY A 46 -4.23 -12.08 4.89
C GLY A 46 -4.45 -13.57 5.13
N SER A 47 -3.98 -14.44 4.24
CA SER A 47 -4.00 -15.89 4.44
C SER A 47 -3.07 -16.32 5.59
N ALA A 48 -1.91 -15.63 5.75
CA ALA A 48 -1.01 -15.85 6.88
C ALA A 48 -1.65 -15.40 8.21
N ASP A 49 -2.34 -14.26 8.26
CA ASP A 49 -3.14 -13.82 9.42
C ASP A 49 -4.26 -14.81 9.74
N PHE A 50 -4.92 -15.36 8.71
CA PHE A 50 -5.93 -16.39 8.88
C PHE A 50 -5.35 -17.67 9.49
N MET A 51 -4.18 -18.13 9.03
CA MET A 51 -3.49 -19.30 9.60
C MET A 51 -3.13 -19.07 11.07
N ALA A 52 -2.52 -17.94 11.40
CA ALA A 52 -2.18 -17.57 12.78
C ALA A 52 -3.43 -17.53 13.68
N THR A 53 -4.53 -16.96 13.17
CA THR A 53 -5.82 -16.93 13.87
C THR A 53 -6.42 -18.32 14.04
N THR A 54 -6.30 -19.19 13.02
CA THR A 54 -6.73 -20.60 13.07
C THR A 54 -6.03 -21.35 14.17
N VAL A 55 -4.70 -21.26 14.25
CA VAL A 55 -3.88 -21.88 15.28
C VAL A 55 -4.25 -21.36 16.67
N SER A 56 -4.30 -20.03 16.85
CA SER A 56 -4.65 -19.41 18.13
C SER A 56 -6.05 -19.82 18.62
N ASN A 57 -7.02 -19.89 17.72
CA ASN A 57 -8.37 -20.33 18.05
C ASN A 57 -8.42 -21.82 18.41
N ALA A 58 -7.72 -22.67 17.65
CA ALA A 58 -7.61 -24.10 17.95
C ALA A 58 -6.98 -24.33 19.34
N GLU A 59 -5.92 -23.61 19.68
CA GLU A 59 -5.28 -23.62 20.99
C GLU A 59 -6.26 -23.15 22.09
N SER A 60 -7.02 -22.11 21.85
CA SER A 60 -7.97 -21.54 22.81
C SER A 60 -9.11 -22.50 23.18
N VAL A 61 -9.50 -23.38 22.25
CA VAL A 61 -10.51 -24.42 22.49
C VAL A 61 -9.90 -25.79 22.82
N CYS A 62 -8.59 -25.84 23.02
CA CYS A 62 -7.84 -27.07 23.30
C CYS A 62 -8.06 -28.19 22.27
N ALA A 63 -8.19 -27.84 21.00
CA ALA A 63 -8.30 -28.82 19.92
C ALA A 63 -7.00 -29.62 19.81
N ALA A 64 -7.12 -30.95 19.68
CA ALA A 64 -5.97 -31.82 19.46
C ALA A 64 -5.53 -31.85 18.01
N HIS A 65 -6.47 -31.61 17.11
CA HIS A 65 -6.28 -31.76 15.67
C HIS A 65 -6.79 -30.54 14.93
N ILE A 66 -5.95 -29.96 14.07
CA ILE A 66 -6.39 -28.99 13.04
C ILE A 66 -6.52 -29.75 11.72
N VAL A 67 -7.64 -29.60 11.03
CA VAL A 67 -7.79 -30.01 9.64
C VAL A 67 -7.94 -28.75 8.79
N PHE A 68 -6.94 -28.52 7.94
CA PHE A 68 -6.86 -27.34 7.07
C PHE A 68 -7.17 -27.72 5.62
N VAL A 69 -8.35 -27.33 5.14
CA VAL A 69 -8.77 -27.55 3.77
C VAL A 69 -8.12 -26.50 2.90
N LEU A 70 -7.31 -26.91 1.93
CA LEU A 70 -6.46 -26.01 1.14
C LEU A 70 -6.74 -26.13 -0.35
N THR A 71 -7.00 -24.98 -0.98
CA THR A 71 -6.98 -24.78 -2.44
C THR A 71 -6.25 -23.47 -2.72
N THR A 72 -5.10 -23.53 -3.41
CA THR A 72 -4.30 -22.32 -3.68
C THR A 72 -3.40 -22.48 -4.89
N ASN A 73 -3.25 -21.39 -5.66
CA ASN A 73 -2.23 -21.28 -6.71
C ASN A 73 -0.81 -21.06 -6.14
N GLY A 74 -0.69 -20.79 -4.86
CA GLY A 74 0.54 -20.34 -4.23
C GLY A 74 0.51 -18.85 -3.91
N GLY A 75 1.66 -18.20 -3.88
CA GLY A 75 1.74 -16.77 -3.62
C GLY A 75 3.06 -16.35 -2.98
N ASP A 76 2.98 -15.43 -2.02
CA ASP A 76 4.13 -14.78 -1.40
C ASP A 76 4.93 -15.69 -0.47
N GLY A 77 6.26 -15.66 -0.62
CA GLY A 77 7.20 -16.48 0.17
C GLY A 77 7.21 -16.13 1.67
N ALA A 78 7.13 -14.86 2.04
CA ALA A 78 7.13 -14.44 3.43
C ALA A 78 5.84 -14.86 4.15
N SER A 79 4.71 -14.79 3.46
CA SER A 79 3.42 -15.29 3.95
C SER A 79 3.43 -16.82 4.09
N MET A 80 4.03 -17.52 3.14
CA MET A 80 4.26 -18.97 3.21
C MET A 80 5.06 -19.35 4.47
N GLU A 81 6.19 -18.69 4.72
CA GLU A 81 7.02 -18.93 5.91
C GLU A 81 6.26 -18.67 7.21
N SER A 82 5.47 -17.60 7.25
CA SER A 82 4.62 -17.27 8.40
C SER A 82 3.58 -18.35 8.67
N MET A 83 2.95 -18.88 7.61
CA MET A 83 2.00 -20.00 7.73
C MET A 83 2.70 -21.28 8.24
N ILE A 84 3.87 -21.62 7.68
CA ILE A 84 4.68 -22.76 8.12
C ILE A 84 5.09 -22.61 9.59
N SER A 85 5.54 -21.42 9.99
CA SER A 85 5.88 -21.13 11.39
C SER A 85 4.68 -21.32 12.33
N SER A 86 3.48 -20.95 11.91
CA SER A 86 2.25 -21.16 12.68
C SER A 86 1.92 -22.65 12.83
N ILE A 87 2.07 -23.45 11.75
CA ILE A 87 1.89 -24.90 11.76
C ILE A 87 2.89 -25.54 12.72
N THR A 88 4.18 -25.26 12.55
CA THR A 88 5.26 -25.80 13.38
C THR A 88 5.08 -25.42 14.86
N SER A 89 4.68 -24.18 15.14
CA SER A 89 4.39 -23.77 16.52
C SER A 89 3.26 -24.57 17.15
N TYR A 90 2.20 -24.86 16.40
CA TYR A 90 1.10 -25.70 16.88
C TYR A 90 1.54 -27.14 17.14
N GLU A 91 2.37 -27.70 16.27
CA GLU A 91 2.86 -29.07 16.40
C GLU A 91 3.88 -29.18 17.54
N ASP A 92 4.89 -28.30 17.61
CA ASP A 92 6.01 -28.40 18.55
C ASP A 92 5.67 -27.83 19.93
N ASN A 93 5.04 -26.66 20.01
CA ASN A 93 4.80 -25.99 21.29
C ASN A 93 3.46 -26.40 21.90
N PHE A 94 2.42 -26.54 21.11
CA PHE A 94 1.12 -26.98 21.59
C PHE A 94 0.98 -28.50 21.55
N ASN A 95 1.88 -29.24 20.86
CA ASN A 95 1.84 -30.72 20.75
C ASN A 95 0.50 -31.20 20.15
N GLY A 96 -0.01 -30.44 19.16
CA GLY A 96 -1.18 -30.76 18.35
C GLY A 96 -0.79 -31.48 17.07
N THR A 97 -1.75 -31.96 16.32
CA THR A 97 -1.52 -32.50 14.96
C THR A 97 -2.16 -31.58 13.92
N PHE A 98 -1.42 -31.29 12.87
CA PHE A 98 -1.91 -30.47 11.77
C PHE A 98 -2.06 -31.34 10.51
N THR A 99 -3.25 -31.38 9.95
CA THR A 99 -3.57 -32.13 8.73
C THR A 99 -3.98 -31.19 7.62
N THR A 100 -3.27 -31.22 6.50
CA THR A 100 -3.71 -30.52 5.29
C THR A 100 -4.54 -31.46 4.43
N LEU A 101 -5.74 -31.01 4.02
CA LEU A 101 -6.63 -31.66 3.10
C LEU A 101 -6.73 -30.86 1.81
N VAL A 102 -6.19 -31.37 0.70
CA VAL A 102 -6.34 -30.72 -0.62
C VAL A 102 -7.69 -31.16 -1.19
N ALA A 103 -8.65 -30.28 -1.11
CA ALA A 103 -10.07 -30.48 -1.46
C ALA A 103 -10.72 -29.14 -1.82
N PRO A 104 -11.88 -29.14 -2.52
CA PRO A 104 -12.64 -30.27 -3.03
C PRO A 104 -12.01 -30.94 -4.27
N GLN A 105 -12.70 -31.91 -4.86
CA GLN A 105 -12.28 -32.52 -6.11
C GLN A 105 -11.90 -31.45 -7.15
N GLY A 106 -10.73 -31.60 -7.79
CA GLY A 106 -10.16 -30.63 -8.72
C GLY A 106 -9.38 -29.49 -8.06
N ALA A 107 -9.29 -29.46 -6.74
CA ALA A 107 -8.45 -28.51 -5.99
C ALA A 107 -6.97 -28.77 -6.21
N TYR A 108 -6.18 -27.78 -5.87
CA TYR A 108 -4.73 -27.84 -6.01
C TYR A 108 -4.04 -27.09 -4.87
N ALA A 109 -2.81 -27.55 -4.55
CA ALA A 109 -1.88 -26.87 -3.68
C ALA A 109 -0.59 -26.64 -4.45
N PHE A 110 -0.49 -25.50 -5.15
CA PHE A 110 0.66 -25.17 -6.00
C PHE A 110 1.63 -24.20 -5.33
N SER A 111 2.87 -24.22 -5.81
CA SER A 111 3.92 -23.28 -5.42
C SER A 111 4.05 -23.17 -3.88
N ALA A 112 3.90 -21.97 -3.28
CA ALA A 112 3.91 -21.77 -1.84
C ALA A 112 2.93 -22.69 -1.08
N GLY A 113 1.78 -23.05 -1.71
CA GLY A 113 0.81 -23.98 -1.14
C GLY A 113 1.35 -25.37 -0.90
N SER A 114 2.27 -25.84 -1.76
CA SER A 114 2.94 -27.13 -1.55
C SER A 114 3.82 -27.13 -0.31
N TYR A 115 4.54 -26.02 -0.05
CA TYR A 115 5.37 -25.89 1.18
C TYR A 115 4.51 -25.88 2.43
N VAL A 116 3.38 -25.15 2.41
CA VAL A 116 2.43 -25.11 3.53
C VAL A 116 1.85 -26.50 3.78
N ALA A 117 1.52 -27.24 2.72
CA ALA A 117 1.03 -28.61 2.87
C ALA A 117 2.12 -29.53 3.42
N GLU A 118 3.36 -29.44 2.89
CA GLU A 118 4.48 -30.29 3.32
C GLU A 118 4.96 -30.00 4.77
N ALA A 119 4.65 -28.83 5.31
CA ALA A 119 4.90 -28.53 6.73
C ALA A 119 3.99 -29.31 7.68
N SER A 120 2.83 -29.79 7.22
CA SER A 120 1.83 -30.45 8.04
C SER A 120 2.24 -31.86 8.45
N THR A 121 1.82 -32.33 9.63
CA THR A 121 1.98 -33.72 10.11
C THR A 121 1.50 -34.72 9.07
N SER A 122 0.35 -34.46 8.46
CA SER A 122 -0.20 -35.32 7.41
C SER A 122 -0.90 -34.55 6.29
N ILE A 123 -0.84 -35.13 5.07
CA ILE A 123 -1.49 -34.58 3.89
C ILE A 123 -2.42 -35.63 3.31
N PHE A 124 -3.66 -35.23 3.13
CA PHE A 124 -4.67 -36.02 2.39
C PHE A 124 -5.19 -35.25 1.18
N MET A 125 -5.54 -36.00 0.16
CA MET A 125 -6.03 -35.40 -1.09
C MET A 125 -7.33 -36.08 -1.54
N GLU A 126 -8.27 -35.30 -2.05
CA GLU A 126 -9.44 -35.84 -2.77
C GLU A 126 -9.08 -36.27 -4.20
N PRO A 127 -9.88 -37.13 -4.85
CA PRO A 127 -9.64 -37.53 -6.23
C PRO A 127 -9.59 -36.34 -7.20
N GLY A 128 -8.65 -36.38 -8.15
CA GLY A 128 -8.48 -35.34 -9.16
C GLY A 128 -7.84 -34.06 -8.63
N THR A 129 -7.26 -34.06 -7.44
CA THR A 129 -6.50 -32.94 -6.90
C THR A 129 -4.99 -33.08 -7.19
N THR A 130 -4.27 -31.97 -7.10
CA THR A 130 -2.85 -31.88 -7.50
C THR A 130 -2.07 -31.07 -6.46
N ILE A 131 -0.80 -31.49 -6.23
CA ILE A 131 0.16 -30.79 -5.35
C ILE A 131 1.50 -30.66 -6.08
N GLY A 132 2.22 -29.55 -5.92
CA GLY A 132 3.55 -29.38 -6.51
C GLY A 132 3.73 -28.08 -7.28
N SER A 133 4.46 -28.12 -8.40
CA SER A 133 4.77 -26.92 -9.21
C SER A 133 5.36 -25.77 -8.37
N ALA A 134 6.38 -26.10 -7.57
CA ALA A 134 6.91 -25.22 -6.52
C ALA A 134 8.23 -24.54 -6.92
N THR A 135 8.56 -24.48 -8.19
CA THR A 135 9.74 -23.74 -8.69
C THR A 135 9.56 -22.26 -8.39
N PRO A 136 10.50 -21.62 -7.65
CA PRO A 136 10.38 -20.20 -7.35
C PRO A 136 10.43 -19.37 -8.63
N ILE A 137 9.50 -18.43 -8.75
CA ILE A 137 9.48 -17.46 -9.86
C ILE A 137 10.36 -16.28 -9.43
N VAL A 138 11.57 -16.20 -10.00
CA VAL A 138 12.45 -15.05 -9.84
C VAL A 138 12.08 -14.02 -10.91
N SER A 139 11.35 -12.99 -10.52
CA SER A 139 10.95 -11.93 -11.45
C SER A 139 12.18 -11.15 -11.94
N GLY A 140 12.32 -10.95 -13.27
CA GLY A 140 13.32 -10.07 -13.88
C GLY A 140 14.54 -10.75 -14.49
N ILE A 141 14.60 -12.08 -14.54
CA ILE A 141 15.61 -12.78 -15.33
C ILE A 141 14.99 -13.11 -16.69
N PRO A 142 15.60 -12.69 -17.83
CA PRO A 142 15.15 -13.08 -19.15
C PRO A 142 15.14 -14.61 -19.27
N THR A 143 14.07 -15.16 -19.83
CA THR A 143 13.96 -16.59 -20.11
C THR A 143 15.14 -17.03 -21.00
N GLY A 144 16.06 -17.84 -20.45
CA GLY A 144 17.18 -18.39 -21.17
C GLY A 144 18.58 -18.12 -20.60
N GLU A 145 18.73 -17.28 -19.59
CA GLU A 145 20.00 -17.13 -18.87
C GLU A 145 19.94 -17.89 -17.52
N GLU A 146 20.65 -19.00 -17.43
CA GLU A 146 20.96 -19.66 -16.16
C GLU A 146 21.91 -18.76 -15.37
N ASN A 147 21.36 -17.94 -14.50
CA ASN A 147 22.16 -17.13 -13.58
C ASN A 147 22.54 -17.99 -12.36
N SER A 148 23.79 -17.98 -11.97
CA SER A 148 24.30 -18.72 -10.80
C SER A 148 23.54 -18.41 -9.50
N THR A 149 22.95 -17.25 -9.39
CA THR A 149 22.10 -16.84 -8.26
C THR A 149 20.76 -17.59 -8.28
N MET A 150 20.11 -17.69 -9.44
CA MET A 150 18.85 -18.43 -9.59
C MET A 150 19.01 -19.92 -9.23
N THR A 151 20.13 -20.54 -9.65
CA THR A 151 20.41 -21.93 -9.31
C THR A 151 20.55 -22.12 -7.80
N LYS A 152 21.25 -21.20 -7.11
CA LYS A 152 21.39 -21.25 -5.65
C LYS A 152 20.05 -21.08 -4.93
N ASP A 153 19.21 -20.19 -5.41
CA ASP A 153 17.89 -19.95 -4.81
C ASP A 153 17.01 -21.20 -4.97
N ILE A 154 16.98 -21.81 -6.18
CA ILE A 154 16.25 -23.05 -6.42
C ILE A 154 16.76 -24.19 -5.49
N GLU A 155 18.09 -24.35 -5.37
CA GLU A 155 18.68 -25.36 -4.49
C GLU A 155 18.34 -25.12 -3.01
N ALA A 156 18.35 -23.89 -2.56
CA ALA A 156 17.98 -23.55 -1.17
C ALA A 156 16.50 -23.83 -0.90
N PHE A 157 15.61 -23.43 -1.79
CA PHE A 157 14.18 -23.75 -1.69
C PHE A 157 13.93 -25.26 -1.77
N ALA A 158 14.66 -26.00 -2.62
CA ALA A 158 14.57 -27.46 -2.67
C ALA A 158 15.06 -28.12 -1.38
N SER A 159 16.12 -27.60 -0.77
CA SER A 159 16.60 -28.05 0.53
C SER A 159 15.59 -27.79 1.64
N TYR A 160 14.95 -26.62 1.64
CA TYR A 160 13.90 -26.28 2.60
C TYR A 160 12.69 -27.20 2.46
N MET A 161 12.20 -27.41 1.24
CA MET A 161 11.13 -28.37 0.94
C MET A 161 11.49 -29.78 1.45
N SER A 162 12.70 -30.23 1.17
CA SER A 162 13.20 -31.54 1.60
C SER A 162 13.23 -31.67 3.13
N THR A 163 13.57 -30.60 3.83
CA THR A 163 13.59 -30.58 5.32
C THR A 163 12.19 -30.73 5.90
N LEU A 164 11.22 -29.96 5.40
CA LEU A 164 9.82 -30.05 5.82
C LEU A 164 9.27 -31.46 5.58
N THR A 165 9.52 -32.00 4.42
CA THR A 165 9.04 -33.32 3.99
C THR A 165 9.65 -34.44 4.81
N SER A 166 10.97 -34.40 5.03
CA SER A 166 11.70 -35.44 5.80
C SER A 166 11.26 -35.49 7.27
N GLY A 167 11.03 -34.31 7.87
CA GLY A 167 10.55 -34.19 9.25
C GLY A 167 9.24 -34.93 9.47
N ASN A 168 8.41 -35.02 8.43
CA ASN A 168 7.10 -35.69 8.45
C ASN A 168 7.11 -37.09 7.80
N GLY A 169 8.30 -37.68 7.57
CA GLY A 169 8.46 -39.04 7.06
C GLY A 169 8.05 -39.27 5.59
N ARG A 170 7.93 -38.20 4.81
CA ARG A 170 7.59 -38.24 3.38
C ARG A 170 8.84 -38.24 2.49
N ASN A 171 8.68 -38.39 1.18
CA ASN A 171 9.78 -38.53 0.22
C ASN A 171 10.38 -37.17 -0.17
N ALA A 172 11.44 -36.77 0.52
CA ALA A 172 12.17 -35.54 0.27
C ALA A 172 12.71 -35.39 -1.17
N THR A 173 13.11 -36.51 -1.80
CA THR A 173 13.61 -36.48 -3.20
C THR A 173 12.49 -36.13 -4.17
N ALA A 174 11.31 -36.72 -3.99
CA ALA A 174 10.16 -36.43 -4.82
C ALA A 174 9.70 -34.97 -4.67
N THR A 175 9.66 -34.46 -3.44
CA THR A 175 9.24 -33.08 -3.21
C THR A 175 10.28 -32.05 -3.64
N ALA A 176 11.59 -32.37 -3.58
CA ALA A 176 12.63 -31.55 -4.19
C ALA A 176 12.44 -31.37 -5.70
N LEU A 177 11.88 -32.37 -6.41
CA LEU A 177 11.55 -32.26 -7.83
C LEU A 177 10.40 -31.27 -8.11
N MET A 178 9.51 -31.02 -7.15
CA MET A 178 8.50 -29.95 -7.27
C MET A 178 9.16 -28.59 -7.44
N VAL A 179 10.31 -28.39 -6.79
CA VAL A 179 11.06 -27.15 -6.78
C VAL A 179 12.02 -27.07 -7.97
N THR A 180 12.86 -28.11 -8.15
CA THR A 180 13.94 -28.09 -9.14
C THR A 180 13.47 -28.33 -10.58
N LYS A 181 12.34 -29.01 -10.75
CA LYS A 181 11.78 -29.40 -12.07
C LYS A 181 10.34 -28.96 -12.29
N GLY A 182 9.72 -28.31 -11.29
CA GLY A 182 8.31 -27.94 -11.38
C GLY A 182 7.35 -29.12 -11.45
N VAL A 183 7.75 -30.29 -10.95
CA VAL A 183 6.90 -31.49 -10.99
C VAL A 183 5.66 -31.26 -10.15
N SER A 184 4.52 -31.72 -10.66
CA SER A 184 3.27 -31.82 -9.92
C SER A 184 2.90 -33.29 -9.75
N TYR A 185 2.31 -33.61 -8.58
CA TYR A 185 1.85 -34.94 -8.23
C TYR A 185 0.33 -34.95 -8.10
N CYS A 186 -0.32 -35.96 -8.67
CA CYS A 186 -1.76 -36.11 -8.68
C CYS A 186 -2.24 -37.15 -7.66
N SER A 187 -3.39 -36.89 -7.03
CA SER A 187 -4.07 -37.88 -6.16
C SER A 187 -4.45 -39.13 -6.97
N THR A 188 -4.97 -38.93 -8.17
CA THR A 188 -5.31 -40.00 -9.13
C THR A 188 -4.51 -39.74 -10.41
N PRO A 189 -3.48 -40.52 -10.71
CA PRO A 189 -2.66 -40.32 -11.90
C PRO A 189 -3.49 -40.57 -13.17
N THR A 190 -3.68 -39.54 -13.94
CA THR A 190 -4.43 -39.58 -15.21
C THR A 190 -3.52 -39.49 -16.44
N SER A 191 -2.24 -39.20 -16.26
CA SER A 191 -1.26 -38.94 -17.29
C SER A 191 0.16 -39.37 -16.85
N PRO A 192 1.03 -39.78 -17.77
CA PRO A 192 2.46 -39.97 -17.47
C PRO A 192 3.16 -38.70 -16.96
N THR A 193 2.59 -37.52 -17.22
CA THR A 193 3.13 -36.23 -16.81
C THR A 193 2.73 -35.84 -15.38
N CYS A 194 1.82 -36.57 -14.73
CA CYS A 194 1.42 -36.32 -13.35
C CYS A 194 1.53 -37.64 -12.53
N PRO A 195 2.70 -37.92 -11.92
CA PRO A 195 2.88 -39.11 -11.12
C PRO A 195 2.00 -39.13 -9.87
N SER A 196 1.77 -40.33 -9.33
CA SER A 196 0.90 -40.49 -8.17
C SER A 196 1.57 -39.92 -6.90
N ALA A 197 0.94 -38.95 -6.28
CA ALA A 197 1.38 -38.37 -5.00
C ALA A 197 1.50 -39.43 -3.90
N LEU A 198 0.59 -40.42 -3.89
CA LEU A 198 0.61 -41.48 -2.89
C LEU A 198 1.72 -42.51 -3.15
N LYS A 199 1.94 -42.92 -4.41
CA LYS A 199 3.01 -43.90 -4.75
C LYS A 199 4.40 -43.34 -4.53
N GLU A 200 4.59 -42.08 -4.78
CA GLU A 200 5.84 -41.36 -4.56
C GLU A 200 6.04 -40.96 -3.09
N ASN A 201 5.12 -41.32 -2.21
CA ASN A 201 5.14 -40.98 -0.77
C ASN A 201 5.27 -39.46 -0.54
N VAL A 202 4.57 -38.65 -1.34
CA VAL A 202 4.44 -37.21 -1.18
C VAL A 202 3.30 -36.87 -0.23
N ILE A 203 2.28 -37.72 -0.19
CA ILE A 203 1.11 -37.56 0.68
C ILE A 203 0.85 -38.84 1.49
N ASN A 204 0.11 -38.70 2.59
CA ASN A 204 -0.25 -39.79 3.47
C ASN A 204 -1.43 -40.64 2.98
N GLY A 205 -2.33 -40.06 2.17
CA GLY A 205 -3.47 -40.80 1.64
C GLY A 205 -4.33 -40.05 0.65
N VAL A 206 -5.13 -40.83 -0.10
CA VAL A 206 -6.20 -40.30 -0.95
C VAL A 206 -7.52 -40.69 -0.33
N ILE A 207 -8.39 -39.71 -0.07
CA ILE A 207 -9.71 -39.90 0.51
C ILE A 207 -10.71 -39.96 -0.65
N ASN A 208 -11.36 -41.09 -0.85
CA ASN A 208 -12.33 -41.27 -1.93
C ASN A 208 -13.68 -40.60 -1.57
N SER A 209 -13.64 -39.29 -1.52
CA SER A 209 -14.81 -38.44 -1.36
C SER A 209 -14.86 -37.42 -2.49
N THR A 210 -16.05 -36.91 -2.79
CA THR A 210 -16.27 -35.82 -3.75
C THR A 210 -16.74 -34.53 -3.07
N THR A 211 -16.85 -34.56 -1.73
CA THR A 211 -17.27 -33.42 -0.92
C THR A 211 -16.35 -33.26 0.29
N VAL A 212 -16.08 -32.01 0.65
CA VAL A 212 -15.24 -31.68 1.82
C VAL A 212 -15.79 -32.31 3.08
N GLU A 213 -17.09 -32.31 3.30
CA GLU A 213 -17.74 -32.91 4.48
C GLU A 213 -17.52 -34.43 4.54
N GLY A 214 -17.58 -35.10 3.39
CA GLY A 214 -17.30 -36.54 3.28
C GLY A 214 -15.83 -36.85 3.60
N ALA A 215 -14.90 -36.03 3.13
CA ALA A 215 -13.49 -36.16 3.43
C ALA A 215 -13.18 -35.88 4.92
N LEU A 216 -13.80 -34.87 5.50
CA LEU A 216 -13.71 -34.56 6.93
C LEU A 216 -14.24 -35.72 7.80
N SER A 217 -15.37 -36.32 7.41
CA SER A 217 -15.92 -37.49 8.10
C SER A 217 -14.98 -38.69 8.04
N TYR A 218 -14.28 -38.92 6.91
CA TYR A 218 -13.25 -39.95 6.80
C TYR A 218 -12.08 -39.73 7.76
N LEU A 219 -11.70 -38.46 7.99
CA LEU A 219 -10.66 -38.06 8.94
C LEU A 219 -11.14 -38.11 10.40
N GLY A 220 -12.38 -38.53 10.66
CA GLY A 220 -12.94 -38.63 11.99
C GLY A 220 -13.46 -37.31 12.57
N VAL A 221 -13.60 -36.28 11.74
CA VAL A 221 -14.17 -34.99 12.15
C VAL A 221 -15.66 -35.15 12.39
N PRO A 222 -16.20 -34.73 13.55
CA PRO A 222 -17.64 -34.78 13.82
C PRO A 222 -18.45 -33.95 12.81
N ALA A 223 -19.59 -34.44 12.36
CA ALA A 223 -20.42 -33.82 11.32
C ALA A 223 -20.86 -32.38 11.62
N ASN A 224 -20.91 -32.00 12.89
CA ASN A 224 -21.33 -30.65 13.30
C ASN A 224 -20.13 -29.69 13.55
N THR A 225 -18.91 -30.08 13.21
CA THR A 225 -17.74 -29.23 13.38
C THR A 225 -17.80 -28.07 12.36
N PRO A 226 -17.79 -26.81 12.79
CA PRO A 226 -17.84 -25.69 11.86
C PRO A 226 -16.57 -25.60 11.03
N ILE A 227 -16.71 -25.29 9.74
CA ILE A 227 -15.59 -25.00 8.85
C ILE A 227 -15.38 -23.48 8.90
N ASN A 228 -14.26 -23.07 9.47
CA ASN A 228 -13.88 -21.66 9.59
C ASN A 228 -13.23 -21.19 8.28
N THR A 229 -13.59 -20.00 7.82
CA THR A 229 -13.02 -19.36 6.64
C THR A 229 -12.43 -18.01 6.99
N PRO A 230 -11.57 -17.40 6.12
CA PRO A 230 -11.01 -16.09 6.38
C PRO A 230 -12.07 -15.07 6.77
N GLY A 231 -11.88 -14.44 7.92
CA GLY A 231 -12.79 -13.42 8.43
C GLY A 231 -12.55 -12.05 7.77
N VAL A 232 -13.37 -11.06 8.16
CA VAL A 232 -13.27 -9.69 7.63
C VAL A 232 -11.85 -9.12 7.80
N ARG A 233 -11.21 -9.37 8.94
CA ARG A 233 -9.85 -8.88 9.21
C ARG A 233 -8.84 -9.44 8.19
N SER A 234 -8.76 -10.75 8.04
CA SER A 234 -7.83 -11.40 7.11
C SER A 234 -8.12 -11.01 5.67
N SER A 235 -9.40 -10.91 5.28
CA SER A 235 -9.80 -10.45 3.94
C SER A 235 -9.40 -8.99 3.68
N LEU A 236 -9.53 -8.10 4.67
CA LEU A 236 -9.06 -6.72 4.55
C LEU A 236 -7.54 -6.65 4.43
N ILE A 237 -6.80 -7.47 5.17
CA ILE A 237 -5.35 -7.55 5.06
C ILE A 237 -4.97 -8.03 3.65
N SER A 238 -5.61 -9.08 3.10
CA SER A 238 -5.38 -9.53 1.72
C SER A 238 -5.61 -8.41 0.70
N ILE A 239 -6.75 -7.72 0.79
CA ILE A 239 -7.08 -6.61 -0.14
C ILE A 239 -6.05 -5.48 -0.03
N LEU A 240 -5.70 -5.09 1.20
CA LEU A 240 -4.72 -4.01 1.44
C LEU A 240 -3.30 -4.41 1.07
N SER A 241 -2.96 -5.69 1.12
CA SER A 241 -1.63 -6.19 0.74
C SER A 241 -1.47 -6.41 -0.76
N ASP A 242 -2.56 -6.33 -1.54
CA ASP A 242 -2.45 -6.32 -3.00
C ASP A 242 -1.72 -5.05 -3.46
N PRO A 243 -0.57 -5.18 -4.17
CA PRO A 243 0.24 -4.03 -4.56
C PRO A 243 -0.52 -3.03 -5.45
N ASN A 244 -1.47 -3.50 -6.25
CA ASN A 244 -2.29 -2.64 -7.11
C ASN A 244 -3.27 -1.81 -6.28
N VAL A 245 -3.95 -2.44 -5.32
CA VAL A 245 -4.90 -1.77 -4.42
C VAL A 245 -4.17 -0.76 -3.54
N SER A 246 -3.07 -1.16 -2.91
CA SER A 246 -2.27 -0.28 -2.05
C SER A 246 -1.68 0.90 -2.82
N SER A 247 -1.18 0.69 -4.04
CA SER A 247 -0.67 1.76 -4.89
C SER A 247 -1.76 2.75 -5.28
N LEU A 248 -2.96 2.26 -5.60
CA LEU A 248 -4.11 3.10 -5.91
C LEU A 248 -4.57 3.90 -4.69
N LEU A 249 -4.66 3.27 -3.52
CA LEU A 249 -5.00 3.95 -2.26
C LEU A 249 -3.97 5.03 -1.92
N PHE A 250 -2.69 4.73 -2.08
CA PHE A 250 -1.62 5.70 -1.87
C PHE A 250 -1.81 6.94 -2.76
N LEU A 251 -2.07 6.73 -4.05
CA LEU A 251 -2.33 7.80 -5.00
C LEU A 251 -3.55 8.65 -4.60
N VAL A 252 -4.67 7.99 -4.27
CA VAL A 252 -5.90 8.65 -3.83
C VAL A 252 -5.65 9.49 -2.57
N GLY A 253 -4.92 8.95 -1.60
CA GLY A 253 -4.56 9.66 -0.37
C GLY A 253 -3.71 10.90 -0.64
N VAL A 254 -2.70 10.78 -1.53
CA VAL A 254 -1.87 11.93 -1.94
C VAL A 254 -2.71 13.01 -2.63
N PHE A 255 -3.59 12.64 -3.57
CA PHE A 255 -4.47 13.62 -4.21
C PHE A 255 -5.44 14.29 -3.24
N ALA A 256 -5.96 13.55 -2.23
CA ALA A 256 -6.81 14.12 -1.20
C ALA A 256 -6.07 15.19 -0.39
N VAL A 257 -4.82 14.92 0.03
CA VAL A 257 -3.97 15.89 0.74
C VAL A 257 -3.68 17.11 -0.16
N LEU A 258 -3.32 16.88 -1.42
CA LEU A 258 -3.04 17.97 -2.37
C LEU A 258 -4.27 18.83 -2.62
N ALA A 259 -5.45 18.23 -2.77
CA ALA A 259 -6.70 18.97 -2.98
C ALA A 259 -7.06 19.88 -1.78
N ASP A 260 -6.75 19.46 -0.55
CA ASP A 260 -7.00 20.26 0.65
C ASP A 260 -6.08 21.49 0.74
N ILE A 261 -4.93 21.51 0.04
CA ILE A 261 -4.07 22.70 -0.05
C ILE A 261 -4.78 23.83 -0.78
N TYR A 262 -5.65 23.51 -1.76
CA TYR A 262 -6.41 24.49 -2.54
C TYR A 262 -7.69 24.94 -1.86
N HIS A 263 -8.30 24.07 -1.06
CA HIS A 263 -9.52 24.32 -0.30
C HIS A 263 -9.32 23.89 1.15
N PRO A 264 -8.65 24.71 1.98
CA PRO A 264 -8.19 24.30 3.32
C PRO A 264 -9.36 23.99 4.24
N THR A 265 -9.90 22.79 4.15
CA THR A 265 -10.95 22.25 5.01
C THR A 265 -10.39 21.47 6.19
N LEU A 266 -9.12 21.04 6.12
CA LEU A 266 -8.42 20.10 7.00
C LEU A 266 -9.00 18.68 7.01
N ILE A 267 -10.25 18.50 6.61
CA ILE A 267 -10.92 17.20 6.60
C ILE A 267 -10.29 16.29 5.53
N LEU A 268 -10.09 16.84 4.35
CA LEU A 268 -9.57 16.08 3.21
C LEU A 268 -8.10 15.68 3.44
N SER A 269 -7.31 16.53 4.09
CA SER A 269 -5.94 16.19 4.53
C SER A 269 -5.92 15.06 5.55
N VAL A 270 -6.79 15.11 6.57
CA VAL A 270 -6.86 14.06 7.59
C VAL A 270 -7.26 12.72 6.97
N VAL A 271 -8.28 12.71 6.13
CA VAL A 271 -8.72 11.51 5.40
C VAL A 271 -7.63 11.02 4.46
N GLY A 272 -6.98 11.91 3.72
CA GLY A 272 -5.88 11.58 2.81
C GLY A 272 -4.70 10.93 3.53
N VAL A 273 -4.27 11.48 4.67
CA VAL A 273 -3.20 10.91 5.50
C VAL A 273 -3.60 9.52 6.03
N ALA A 274 -4.85 9.33 6.45
CA ALA A 274 -5.34 8.02 6.89
C ALA A 274 -5.30 6.98 5.76
N ILE A 275 -5.70 7.36 4.54
CA ILE A 275 -5.64 6.49 3.36
C ILE A 275 -4.18 6.16 3.00
N ILE A 276 -3.27 7.14 3.05
CA ILE A 276 -1.83 6.90 2.84
C ILE A 276 -1.28 5.92 3.88
N ALA A 277 -1.64 6.09 5.16
CA ALA A 277 -1.20 5.20 6.23
C ALA A 277 -1.70 3.76 6.00
N MET A 278 -2.96 3.58 5.57
CA MET A 278 -3.51 2.27 5.20
C MET A 278 -2.77 1.65 4.01
N ALA A 279 -2.47 2.44 2.98
CA ALA A 279 -1.71 1.98 1.82
C ALA A 279 -0.30 1.54 2.20
N LEU A 280 0.40 2.32 3.02
CA LEU A 280 1.74 2.00 3.52
C LEU A 280 1.73 0.75 4.41
N PHE A 281 0.67 0.55 5.20
CA PHE A 281 0.48 -0.68 5.95
C PHE A 281 0.33 -1.88 5.03
N GLY A 282 -0.53 -1.78 4.00
CA GLY A 282 -0.73 -2.84 3.02
C GLY A 282 0.53 -3.19 2.23
N LEU A 283 1.35 -2.19 1.88
CA LEU A 283 2.66 -2.37 1.25
C LEU A 283 3.72 -2.95 2.20
N GLY A 284 3.39 -3.22 3.45
CA GLY A 284 4.32 -3.76 4.43
C GLY A 284 5.44 -2.78 4.85
N VAL A 285 5.26 -1.48 4.64
CA VAL A 285 6.29 -0.46 4.90
C VAL A 285 6.75 -0.43 6.35
N PHE A 286 5.92 -0.82 7.30
CA PHE A 286 6.31 -0.86 8.73
C PHE A 286 7.42 -1.90 9.03
N GLY A 287 7.70 -2.82 8.10
CA GLY A 287 8.89 -3.67 8.12
C GLY A 287 9.94 -3.31 7.07
N ALA A 288 9.74 -2.21 6.34
CA ALA A 288 10.63 -1.79 5.27
C ALA A 288 11.97 -1.25 5.78
N SER A 289 12.94 -1.20 4.87
CA SER A 289 14.25 -0.62 5.13
C SER A 289 14.12 0.80 5.71
N PRO A 290 14.79 1.12 6.84
CA PRO A 290 14.83 2.48 7.38
C PRO A 290 15.27 3.53 6.35
N LEU A 291 16.13 3.14 5.40
CA LEU A 291 16.58 4.01 4.31
C LEU A 291 15.44 4.37 3.36
N ALA A 292 14.57 3.42 2.99
CA ALA A 292 13.42 3.68 2.13
C ALA A 292 12.46 4.69 2.78
N ILE A 293 12.14 4.48 4.05
CA ILE A 293 11.28 5.39 4.84
C ILE A 293 11.92 6.78 4.94
N LEU A 294 13.22 6.85 5.25
CA LEU A 294 13.96 8.12 5.33
C LEU A 294 13.89 8.90 4.02
N LEU A 295 14.15 8.24 2.88
CA LEU A 295 14.07 8.89 1.57
C LEU A 295 12.66 9.39 1.26
N MET A 296 11.61 8.64 1.60
CA MET A 296 10.24 9.09 1.44
C MET A 296 9.94 10.33 2.28
N ILE A 297 10.36 10.36 3.55
CA ILE A 297 10.19 11.52 4.42
C ILE A 297 10.94 12.74 3.87
N VAL A 298 12.21 12.56 3.44
CA VAL A 298 13.02 13.62 2.85
C VAL A 298 12.38 14.13 1.56
N GLY A 299 11.94 13.23 0.67
CA GLY A 299 11.26 13.60 -0.56
C GLY A 299 9.98 14.40 -0.30
N ALA A 300 9.14 13.95 0.65
CA ALA A 300 7.95 14.68 1.07
C ALA A 300 8.28 16.07 1.64
N ALA A 301 9.33 16.17 2.44
CA ALA A 301 9.79 17.46 2.98
C ALA A 301 10.21 18.45 1.88
N PHE A 302 10.90 17.98 0.83
CA PHE A 302 11.27 18.82 -0.33
C PHE A 302 10.04 19.27 -1.13
N ILE A 303 9.03 18.38 -1.31
CA ILE A 303 7.75 18.75 -1.93
C ILE A 303 7.04 19.80 -1.10
N PHE A 304 7.02 19.66 0.23
CA PHE A 304 6.40 20.63 1.13
C PHE A 304 7.13 21.98 1.15
N LEU A 305 8.47 21.97 1.06
CA LEU A 305 9.28 23.17 0.94
C LEU A 305 8.93 23.99 -0.31
N GLU A 306 8.53 23.34 -1.41
CA GLU A 306 8.13 24.01 -2.65
C GLU A 306 6.87 24.87 -2.47
N VAL A 307 5.95 24.48 -1.61
CA VAL A 307 4.76 25.29 -1.29
C VAL A 307 5.20 26.67 -0.76
N LYS A 308 6.35 26.75 -0.12
CA LYS A 308 6.94 27.98 0.44
C LYS A 308 7.83 28.72 -0.53
N THR A 309 8.67 28.01 -1.29
CA THR A 309 9.69 28.58 -2.19
C THR A 309 9.14 28.92 -3.57
N GLN A 310 8.19 28.13 -4.06
CA GLN A 310 7.47 28.32 -5.34
C GLN A 310 8.39 28.48 -6.58
N HIS A 311 9.54 27.80 -6.59
CA HIS A 311 10.50 27.83 -7.70
C HIS A 311 10.37 26.64 -8.67
N GLY A 312 9.69 25.57 -8.27
CA GLY A 312 9.49 24.33 -9.04
C GLY A 312 10.60 23.31 -8.88
N ILE A 313 11.80 23.73 -8.53
CA ILE A 313 12.99 22.84 -8.45
C ILE A 313 12.93 21.92 -7.24
N SER A 314 12.54 22.42 -6.07
CA SER A 314 12.45 21.60 -4.84
C SER A 314 11.37 20.53 -4.95
N ALA A 315 10.24 20.83 -5.64
CA ALA A 315 9.23 19.81 -5.90
C ALA A 315 9.76 18.69 -6.80
N LEU A 316 10.47 19.04 -7.87
CA LEU A 316 11.04 18.04 -8.78
C LEU A 316 12.03 17.13 -8.05
N VAL A 317 12.96 17.70 -7.27
CA VAL A 317 13.94 16.95 -6.47
C VAL A 317 13.22 16.09 -5.43
N GLY A 318 12.22 16.65 -4.76
CA GLY A 318 11.42 15.93 -3.77
C GLY A 318 10.69 14.72 -4.35
N VAL A 319 10.07 14.87 -5.54
CA VAL A 319 9.41 13.75 -6.23
C VAL A 319 10.40 12.66 -6.58
N VAL A 320 11.58 13.01 -7.13
CA VAL A 320 12.60 12.00 -7.47
C VAL A 320 13.05 11.23 -6.24
N ILE A 321 13.38 11.92 -5.13
CA ILE A 321 13.82 11.28 -3.89
C ILE A 321 12.69 10.41 -3.30
N PHE A 322 11.45 10.90 -3.32
CA PHE A 322 10.28 10.17 -2.82
C PHE A 322 10.03 8.89 -3.62
N VAL A 323 10.08 8.97 -4.94
CA VAL A 323 9.91 7.81 -5.85
C VAL A 323 11.03 6.80 -5.65
N VAL A 324 12.27 7.23 -5.49
CA VAL A 324 13.40 6.32 -5.18
C VAL A 324 13.16 5.60 -3.84
N GLY A 325 12.75 6.32 -2.78
CA GLY A 325 12.39 5.71 -1.50
C GLY A 325 11.25 4.71 -1.63
N PHE A 326 10.20 5.05 -2.38
CA PHE A 326 9.07 4.17 -2.64
C PHE A 326 9.47 2.89 -3.41
N LEU A 327 10.32 3.01 -4.43
CA LEU A 327 10.84 1.86 -5.18
C LEU A 327 11.71 0.94 -4.31
N LEU A 328 12.47 1.50 -3.36
CA LEU A 328 13.29 0.72 -2.44
C LEU A 328 12.47 -0.16 -1.48
N ILE A 329 11.20 0.16 -1.24
CA ILE A 329 10.29 -0.71 -0.46
C ILE A 329 10.10 -2.05 -1.17
N TYR A 330 9.94 -2.03 -2.50
CA TYR A 330 9.77 -3.25 -3.29
C TYR A 330 11.08 -4.05 -3.46
N GLN A 331 12.24 -3.40 -3.34
CA GLN A 331 13.54 -4.09 -3.42
C GLN A 331 13.91 -4.81 -2.12
N PHE A 332 13.40 -4.31 -0.98
CA PHE A 332 13.68 -4.86 0.34
C PHE A 332 12.37 -5.07 1.09
N PRO A 333 11.57 -6.07 0.68
CA PRO A 333 10.34 -6.36 1.40
C PRO A 333 10.63 -6.69 2.87
N PRO A 334 9.71 -6.36 3.79
CA PRO A 334 9.86 -6.63 5.22
C PRO A 334 10.11 -8.13 5.46
N GLY A 335 11.07 -8.45 6.31
CA GLY A 335 11.43 -9.83 6.60
C GLY A 335 12.50 -10.43 5.68
N SER A 336 12.96 -9.70 4.65
CA SER A 336 13.94 -10.20 3.68
C SER A 336 15.40 -10.10 4.13
N ALA A 337 15.69 -9.61 5.34
CA ALA A 337 17.05 -9.66 5.86
C ALA A 337 17.37 -11.10 6.29
N PRO A 338 18.45 -11.74 5.76
CA PRO A 338 18.85 -13.04 6.20
C PRO A 338 19.23 -12.98 7.67
N THR A 339 18.39 -13.54 8.53
CA THR A 339 18.75 -13.80 9.90
C THR A 339 19.39 -15.17 9.96
N SER A 340 20.33 -15.37 10.90
CA SER A 340 21.02 -16.67 11.09
C SER A 340 20.06 -17.84 11.40
N THR A 341 18.79 -17.56 11.61
CA THR A 341 17.71 -18.50 11.89
C THR A 341 16.81 -18.79 10.69
N ASN A 342 16.97 -18.07 9.59
CA ASN A 342 16.13 -18.25 8.39
C ASN A 342 17.01 -18.42 7.14
N PRO A 343 17.30 -19.69 6.74
CA PRO A 343 18.22 -19.98 5.63
C PRO A 343 17.61 -19.79 4.24
N ILE A 344 16.34 -19.36 4.13
CA ILE A 344 15.73 -19.17 2.81
C ILE A 344 16.33 -17.92 2.17
N PRO A 345 16.85 -18.04 0.94
CA PRO A 345 17.36 -16.88 0.22
C PRO A 345 16.21 -15.92 -0.03
N THR A 346 16.30 -14.77 0.60
CA THR A 346 15.40 -13.68 0.30
C THR A 346 15.69 -13.19 -1.11
N GLN A 347 14.72 -13.26 -1.97
CA GLN A 347 14.84 -12.77 -3.34
C GLN A 347 15.28 -11.31 -3.29
N ALA A 348 16.41 -11.00 -3.94
CA ALA A 348 16.70 -9.62 -4.27
C ALA A 348 15.54 -9.12 -5.13
N ALA A 349 14.75 -8.20 -4.62
CA ALA A 349 13.61 -7.67 -5.34
C ALA A 349 14.13 -6.99 -6.61
N ASN A 350 13.82 -7.57 -7.73
CA ASN A 350 14.09 -6.97 -9.03
C ASN A 350 13.01 -5.91 -9.32
N PHE A 351 13.38 -4.83 -9.99
CA PHE A 351 12.44 -3.80 -10.44
C PHE A 351 11.26 -4.36 -11.27
N SER A 352 11.44 -5.55 -11.87
CA SER A 352 10.40 -6.27 -12.60
C SER A 352 9.31 -6.89 -11.70
N SER A 353 9.51 -6.95 -10.39
CA SER A 353 8.46 -7.37 -9.44
C SER A 353 7.46 -6.25 -9.12
N ILE A 354 7.74 -5.01 -9.55
CA ILE A 354 6.82 -3.89 -9.37
C ILE A 354 5.67 -4.06 -10.38
N PRO A 355 4.41 -4.12 -9.93
CA PRO A 355 3.28 -4.22 -10.84
C PRO A 355 3.29 -3.11 -11.89
N ASP A 356 2.95 -3.41 -13.13
CA ASP A 356 2.94 -2.44 -14.25
C ASP A 356 2.09 -1.20 -13.93
N ILE A 357 0.99 -1.39 -13.20
CA ILE A 357 0.14 -0.29 -12.76
C ILE A 357 0.89 0.69 -11.85
N THR A 358 1.85 0.21 -11.05
CA THR A 358 2.65 1.05 -10.14
C THR A 358 3.55 2.00 -10.91
N TYR A 359 4.16 1.55 -12.03
CA TYR A 359 4.91 2.44 -12.92
C TYR A 359 4.01 3.53 -13.51
N GLY A 360 2.82 3.16 -13.97
CA GLY A 360 1.83 4.11 -14.46
C GLY A 360 1.41 5.14 -13.41
N LEU A 361 1.21 4.70 -12.16
CA LEU A 361 0.84 5.57 -11.05
C LEU A 361 1.98 6.52 -10.65
N ILE A 362 3.23 6.05 -10.62
CA ILE A 362 4.41 6.88 -10.33
C ILE A 362 4.58 7.96 -11.41
N VAL A 363 4.49 7.57 -12.68
CA VAL A 363 4.58 8.50 -13.81
C VAL A 363 3.42 9.49 -13.77
N GLY A 364 2.20 9.01 -13.52
CA GLY A 364 1.00 9.83 -13.39
C GLY A 364 1.09 10.84 -12.25
N LEU A 365 1.58 10.42 -11.08
CA LEU A 365 1.81 11.30 -9.92
C LEU A 365 2.86 12.35 -10.24
N GLY A 366 3.99 11.96 -10.82
CA GLY A 366 5.03 12.89 -11.26
C GLY A 366 4.50 13.93 -12.24
N ALA A 367 3.75 13.51 -13.24
CA ALA A 367 3.11 14.40 -14.22
C ALA A 367 2.10 15.34 -13.55
N ALA A 368 1.27 14.85 -12.63
CA ALA A 368 0.29 15.64 -11.91
C ALA A 368 0.96 16.74 -11.05
N ILE A 369 2.05 16.44 -10.36
CA ILE A 369 2.81 17.42 -9.57
C ILE A 369 3.44 18.48 -10.47
N ILE A 370 3.99 18.08 -11.62
CA ILE A 370 4.55 19.04 -12.59
C ILE A 370 3.45 19.97 -13.14
N ILE A 371 2.30 19.41 -13.54
CA ILE A 371 1.17 20.17 -14.04
C ILE A 371 0.64 21.13 -12.98
N ALA A 372 0.49 20.66 -11.73
CA ALA A 372 0.05 21.49 -10.61
C ALA A 372 1.03 22.64 -10.34
N SER A 373 2.34 22.39 -10.39
CA SER A 373 3.39 23.39 -10.21
C SER A 373 3.35 24.46 -11.30
N LEU A 374 3.18 24.05 -12.56
CA LEU A 374 3.05 24.98 -13.71
C LEU A 374 1.77 25.79 -13.61
N TYR A 375 0.66 25.18 -13.20
CA TYR A 375 -0.63 25.86 -13.02
C TYR A 375 -0.56 26.91 -11.90
N LEU A 376 0.03 26.57 -10.75
CA LEU A 376 0.26 27.50 -9.65
C LEU A 376 1.12 28.69 -10.07
N ARG A 377 2.17 28.43 -10.85
CA ARG A 377 3.00 29.51 -11.41
C ARG A 377 2.21 30.43 -12.31
N SER A 378 1.37 29.88 -13.18
CA SER A 378 0.50 30.65 -14.08
C SER A 378 -0.50 31.52 -13.31
N ILE A 379 -1.16 30.98 -12.27
CA ILE A 379 -2.07 31.75 -11.41
C ILE A 379 -1.32 32.89 -10.70
N ARG A 380 -0.14 32.62 -10.15
CA ARG A 380 0.66 33.64 -9.46
C ARG A 380 1.10 34.75 -10.39
N GLU A 381 1.53 34.42 -11.61
CA GLU A 381 1.87 35.42 -12.62
C GLU A 381 0.63 36.25 -13.02
N GLY A 382 -0.54 35.58 -13.12
CA GLY A 382 -1.81 36.28 -13.36
C GLY A 382 -2.21 37.22 -12.22
N LEU A 383 -2.02 36.79 -10.98
CA LEU A 383 -2.28 37.64 -9.80
C LEU A 383 -1.29 38.78 -9.66
N ARG A 384 -0.02 38.59 -10.05
CA ARG A 384 1.00 39.65 -10.08
C ARG A 384 0.73 40.68 -11.19
N ARG A 385 0.16 40.23 -12.27
CA ARG A 385 -0.19 41.10 -13.43
C ARG A 385 -1.54 41.79 -13.28
N ARG A 386 -2.30 41.57 -12.20
CA ARG A 386 -3.46 42.40 -11.94
C ARG A 386 -2.95 43.82 -11.76
N PRO A 387 -3.29 44.76 -12.65
CA PRO A 387 -3.00 46.16 -12.42
C PRO A 387 -3.62 46.47 -11.06
N LYS A 388 -2.87 47.16 -10.20
CA LYS A 388 -3.46 47.72 -8.96
C LYS A 388 -4.59 48.63 -9.45
N VAL A 389 -5.82 48.18 -9.32
CA VAL A 389 -7.03 48.82 -9.82
C VAL A 389 -7.16 50.23 -9.26
N ASN A 390 -6.33 50.60 -8.28
CA ASN A 390 -6.30 51.92 -7.63
C ASN A 390 -4.88 52.50 -7.51
N ASP A 391 -4.00 52.33 -8.53
CA ASP A 391 -2.74 53.09 -8.55
C ASP A 391 -2.98 54.43 -9.26
N PRO A 392 -3.14 55.53 -8.49
CA PRO A 392 -3.41 56.82 -9.09
C PRO A 392 -2.32 57.29 -10.08
N ALA A 393 -1.12 56.70 -9.98
CA ALA A 393 0.00 57.00 -10.87
C ALA A 393 -0.30 56.67 -12.35
N VAL A 394 -1.21 55.75 -12.62
CA VAL A 394 -1.66 55.40 -13.97
C VAL A 394 -2.47 56.55 -14.64
N LEU A 395 -2.97 57.49 -13.82
CA LEU A 395 -3.76 58.63 -14.29
C LEU A 395 -2.93 59.82 -14.72
N VAL A 396 -1.62 59.84 -14.46
CA VAL A 396 -0.72 60.94 -14.87
C VAL A 396 -0.74 61.06 -16.38
N GLY A 397 -0.99 62.27 -16.85
CA GLY A 397 -1.17 62.61 -18.29
C GLY A 397 -2.57 62.39 -18.82
N ARG A 398 -3.51 61.78 -18.07
CA ARG A 398 -4.91 61.69 -18.49
C ARG A 398 -5.63 63.01 -18.36
N GLU A 399 -6.56 63.22 -19.25
CA GLU A 399 -7.47 64.35 -19.22
C GLU A 399 -8.75 64.00 -18.46
N GLY A 400 -9.33 65.04 -17.85
CA GLY A 400 -10.56 64.91 -17.07
C GLY A 400 -11.31 66.23 -17.07
N LYS A 401 -12.36 66.30 -16.24
CA LYS A 401 -13.23 67.48 -16.13
C LYS A 401 -13.50 67.78 -14.67
N MET A 402 -13.42 69.05 -14.27
CA MET A 402 -13.74 69.48 -12.90
C MET A 402 -15.25 69.32 -12.61
N GLU A 403 -15.54 68.71 -11.48
CA GLU A 403 -16.92 68.56 -10.95
C GLU A 403 -17.26 69.60 -9.86
N SER A 404 -16.24 70.24 -9.28
CA SER A 404 -16.40 71.32 -8.29
C SER A 404 -15.47 72.48 -8.61
N ASP A 405 -15.78 73.68 -8.12
CA ASP A 405 -14.84 74.81 -8.14
C ASP A 405 -13.67 74.55 -7.20
N LEU A 406 -12.47 75.00 -7.59
CA LEU A 406 -11.24 74.80 -6.87
C LEU A 406 -10.42 76.07 -6.82
N VAL A 407 -10.16 76.57 -5.62
CA VAL A 407 -9.28 77.69 -5.31
C VAL A 407 -7.84 77.19 -5.16
N PRO A 408 -6.81 77.93 -5.61
CA PRO A 408 -5.45 77.49 -5.47
C PRO A 408 -5.08 77.04 -4.03
N GLY A 409 -4.52 75.84 -3.89
CA GLY A 409 -4.14 75.23 -2.61
C GLY A 409 -5.25 74.53 -1.85
N SER A 410 -6.49 74.56 -2.34
CA SER A 410 -7.62 73.76 -1.76
C SER A 410 -7.74 72.39 -2.47
N LYS A 411 -8.66 71.59 -1.99
CA LYS A 411 -9.05 70.30 -2.61
C LYS A 411 -10.39 70.48 -3.32
N GLY A 412 -10.44 69.96 -4.57
CA GLY A 412 -11.66 69.85 -5.33
C GLY A 412 -11.94 68.42 -5.78
N VAL A 413 -12.98 68.25 -6.57
CA VAL A 413 -13.34 66.96 -7.17
C VAL A 413 -13.33 67.07 -8.66
N ALA A 414 -12.74 66.10 -9.34
CA ALA A 414 -12.73 66.02 -10.82
C ALA A 414 -13.02 64.58 -11.26
N MET A 415 -13.66 64.46 -12.42
CA MET A 415 -13.89 63.21 -13.11
C MET A 415 -12.68 62.91 -14.00
N VAL A 416 -11.92 61.86 -13.71
CA VAL A 416 -10.79 61.40 -14.52
C VAL A 416 -10.96 59.91 -14.79
N ALA A 417 -10.90 59.51 -16.05
CA ALA A 417 -11.08 58.12 -16.50
C ALA A 417 -12.40 57.47 -15.98
N SER A 418 -13.49 58.24 -15.93
CA SER A 418 -14.82 57.85 -15.48
C SER A 418 -14.93 57.55 -13.97
N GLU A 419 -13.98 58.05 -13.17
CA GLU A 419 -14.00 57.95 -11.70
C GLU A 419 -13.82 59.35 -11.07
N GLU A 420 -14.48 59.59 -9.96
CA GLU A 420 -14.33 60.82 -9.16
C GLU A 420 -13.05 60.77 -8.32
N TRP A 421 -12.20 61.77 -8.53
CA TRP A 421 -10.94 61.92 -7.80
C TRP A 421 -10.84 63.22 -7.05
N SER A 422 -10.23 63.14 -5.87
CA SER A 422 -9.83 64.37 -5.16
C SER A 422 -8.65 65.02 -5.90
N VAL A 423 -8.77 66.29 -6.22
CA VAL A 423 -7.75 67.01 -7.01
C VAL A 423 -7.28 68.28 -6.29
N THR A 424 -6.04 68.68 -6.57
CA THR A 424 -5.44 69.94 -6.15
C THR A 424 -4.80 70.63 -7.37
N SER A 425 -4.83 71.98 -7.40
CA SER A 425 -4.18 72.77 -8.41
C SER A 425 -3.57 74.04 -7.83
N THR A 426 -2.57 74.55 -8.51
CA THR A 426 -2.01 75.89 -8.26
C THR A 426 -2.75 77.00 -8.97
N GLN A 427 -3.71 76.66 -9.83
CA GLN A 427 -4.55 77.56 -10.60
C GLN A 427 -5.98 77.51 -10.09
N GLU A 428 -6.74 78.56 -10.23
CA GLU A 428 -8.16 78.59 -10.00
C GLU A 428 -8.88 77.82 -11.14
N LEU A 429 -9.75 76.87 -10.77
CA LEU A 429 -10.47 76.01 -11.67
C LEU A 429 -11.97 76.06 -11.36
N HIS A 430 -12.80 76.15 -12.42
CA HIS A 430 -14.23 76.12 -12.23
C HIS A 430 -14.84 74.80 -12.65
N ARG A 431 -16.02 74.55 -12.14
CA ARG A 431 -16.80 73.37 -12.55
C ARG A 431 -17.00 73.35 -14.06
N GLY A 432 -16.58 72.24 -14.68
CA GLY A 432 -16.64 72.02 -16.09
C GLY A 432 -15.36 72.30 -16.86
N ASP A 433 -14.32 72.90 -16.23
CA ASP A 433 -13.02 73.08 -16.84
C ASP A 433 -12.35 71.77 -17.21
N PRO A 434 -11.77 71.67 -18.43
CA PRO A 434 -10.96 70.56 -18.83
C PRO A 434 -9.60 70.62 -18.08
N ILE A 435 -9.19 69.49 -17.53
CA ILE A 435 -7.97 69.38 -16.76
C ILE A 435 -7.10 68.21 -17.24
N ARG A 436 -5.79 68.29 -16.95
CA ARG A 436 -4.85 67.19 -17.14
C ARG A 436 -4.13 66.90 -15.85
N VAL A 437 -3.99 65.60 -15.53
CA VAL A 437 -3.28 65.15 -14.35
C VAL A 437 -1.77 65.29 -14.52
N LYS A 438 -1.12 66.11 -13.71
CA LYS A 438 0.33 66.33 -13.70
C LYS A 438 1.10 65.40 -12.80
N GLY A 439 0.47 64.97 -11.69
CA GLY A 439 1.12 64.15 -10.69
C GLY A 439 0.17 63.59 -9.65
N VAL A 440 0.67 62.78 -8.76
CA VAL A 440 -0.09 62.13 -7.72
C VAL A 440 0.60 62.32 -6.37
N THR A 441 -0.14 62.71 -5.36
CA THR A 441 0.34 62.77 -3.98
C THR A 441 -0.62 61.99 -3.06
N GLY A 442 -0.24 60.75 -2.74
CA GLY A 442 -1.12 59.81 -2.03
C GLY A 442 -2.32 59.41 -2.92
N GLN A 443 -3.53 59.76 -2.51
CA GLN A 443 -4.77 59.52 -3.27
C GLN A 443 -5.33 60.82 -3.92
N THR A 444 -4.56 61.91 -3.97
CA THR A 444 -4.96 63.19 -4.55
C THR A 444 -4.19 63.44 -5.83
N LEU A 445 -4.87 63.79 -6.90
CA LEU A 445 -4.27 64.12 -8.19
C LEU A 445 -3.93 65.63 -8.23
N ALA A 446 -2.72 65.94 -8.64
CA ALA A 446 -2.32 67.28 -8.96
C ALA A 446 -2.71 67.56 -10.42
N VAL A 447 -3.53 68.58 -10.66
CA VAL A 447 -4.08 68.89 -12.00
C VAL A 447 -3.79 70.31 -12.44
N GLU A 448 -3.75 70.50 -13.77
CA GLU A 448 -3.65 71.80 -14.39
C GLU A 448 -4.79 71.97 -15.46
N LYS A 449 -5.15 73.23 -15.75
CA LYS A 449 -6.10 73.52 -16.79
C LYS A 449 -5.52 73.23 -18.18
N VAL A 450 -6.29 72.55 -19.00
CA VAL A 450 -5.92 72.41 -20.46
C VAL A 450 -6.42 73.61 -21.16
N GLU A 451 -5.50 74.43 -21.64
CA GLU A 451 -5.84 75.52 -22.54
C GLU A 451 -6.22 74.89 -23.87
N GLY A 452 -7.46 75.17 -24.28
CA GLY A 452 -8.04 74.76 -25.59
C GLY A 452 -7.58 75.59 -26.74
#